data_0cdaff3e0a760522c70c0e493556be6b
#
_entry.id   0cdaff3e0a760522c70c0e493556be6b
#
_cell.length_a   1.000
_cell.length_b   1.000
_cell.length_c   1.000
_cell.angle_alpha   90.00
_cell.angle_beta   90.00
_cell.angle_gamma   90.00
#
_symmetry.space_group_name_H-M   'P 1'
#
loop_
_entity.id
_entity.type
_entity.pdbx_description
1 polymer ?
#
loop_
_entity_poly.entity_id
_entity_poly.type
_entity_poly.pdbx_seq_one_letter_code
_entity_poly.pdbx_strand_id
1 'polypeptide(L)'
;MNSPMEVSTWQVLARELIRINDLDPTYTMIHKGRMLWGDGWANQFCLHMLMFYDVGEAAKAAAVESNQFWDYVIDNFSVCKRGVERRHFKAANGLNSISDLSREIPDPRFAFKRFQGRTLAEVTQRFSDIRGFGPYFIWKACDYLDRCMGLPVDYSGADKFLPSEPAKAAKAFWPDKSLAEALQIVVDEIKQYLAPPTYDRPCGPSEAETVLCLMKGYFITKVHVIGDGILHNHLSLGADPYNLRPLLPPEVDLYDWVRA
;
A
#
# COMPACT_ATOMS: atom_id res chain seq x y z
N MET A 1 1.13 26.39 -24.00
CA MET A 1 2.47 25.77 -23.94
C MET A 1 2.76 25.55 -22.47
N ASN A 2 2.64 24.31 -22.01
CA ASN A 2 3.02 23.99 -20.62
C ASN A 2 4.56 24.05 -20.57
N SER A 3 5.10 24.93 -19.74
CA SER A 3 6.52 24.93 -19.41
C SER A 3 6.89 23.50 -18.95
N PRO A 4 8.01 22.91 -19.43
CA PRO A 4 8.44 21.65 -18.91
C PRO A 4 8.63 21.82 -17.39
N MET A 5 7.89 21.05 -16.60
CA MET A 5 8.05 21.02 -15.15
C MET A 5 9.48 20.67 -14.86
N GLU A 6 10.16 21.50 -14.09
CA GLU A 6 11.58 21.27 -13.80
C GLU A 6 11.75 19.86 -13.24
N VAL A 7 12.57 19.07 -13.92
CA VAL A 7 12.87 17.67 -13.56
C VAL A 7 13.36 17.54 -12.11
N SER A 8 13.95 18.60 -11.57
CA SER A 8 14.42 18.70 -10.18
C SER A 8 13.32 18.55 -9.12
N THR A 9 12.07 18.90 -9.42
CA THR A 9 11.01 18.97 -8.39
C THR A 9 10.49 17.60 -7.96
N TRP A 10 10.33 16.63 -8.89
CA TRP A 10 9.88 15.29 -8.53
C TRP A 10 10.97 14.48 -7.79
N GLN A 11 12.23 14.70 -8.12
CA GLN A 11 13.38 14.06 -7.46
C GLN A 11 13.46 14.50 -6.00
N VAL A 12 13.27 15.79 -5.76
CA VAL A 12 13.23 16.32 -4.40
C VAL A 12 12.03 15.76 -3.63
N LEU A 13 10.84 15.67 -4.26
CA LEU A 13 9.69 15.00 -3.65
C LEU A 13 10.02 13.54 -3.28
N ALA A 14 10.58 12.77 -4.20
CA ALA A 14 10.93 11.37 -3.95
C ALA A 14 11.90 11.22 -2.77
N ARG A 15 12.95 12.03 -2.73
CA ARG A 15 13.92 12.04 -1.64
C ARG A 15 13.27 12.37 -0.30
N GLU A 16 12.44 13.41 -0.25
CA GLU A 16 11.79 13.82 1.01
C GLU A 16 10.81 12.76 1.49
N LEU A 17 10.01 12.16 0.61
CA LEU A 17 9.12 11.05 0.96
C LEU A 17 9.85 9.87 1.61
N ILE A 18 11.02 9.51 1.07
CA ILE A 18 11.86 8.45 1.64
C ILE A 18 12.41 8.88 3.00
N ARG A 19 12.94 10.10 3.09
CA ARG A 19 13.57 10.65 4.30
C ARG A 19 12.60 10.72 5.49
N ILE A 20 11.35 11.13 5.25
CA ILE A 20 10.33 11.23 6.30
C ILE A 20 9.54 9.94 6.48
N ASN A 21 9.84 8.91 5.68
CA ASN A 21 9.16 7.62 5.70
C ASN A 21 7.66 7.70 5.36
N ASP A 22 7.29 8.58 4.43
CA ASP A 22 5.91 8.78 3.96
C ASP A 22 5.65 8.20 2.55
N LEU A 23 6.46 7.26 2.11
CA LEU A 23 6.16 6.49 0.89
C LEU A 23 4.85 5.69 1.03
N ASP A 24 4.70 5.02 2.17
CA ASP A 24 3.44 4.48 2.69
C ASP A 24 3.64 4.21 4.19
N PRO A 25 3.27 5.13 5.06
CA PRO A 25 3.53 5.03 6.50
C PRO A 25 2.83 3.85 7.18
N THR A 26 1.81 3.27 6.53
CA THR A 26 1.18 2.03 7.01
C THR A 26 2.16 0.88 7.08
N TYR A 27 3.09 0.77 6.13
CA TYR A 27 4.04 -0.34 6.13
C TYR A 27 4.99 -0.27 7.32
N THR A 28 5.44 0.93 7.68
CA THR A 28 6.26 1.12 8.89
C THR A 28 5.50 0.74 10.15
N MET A 29 4.26 1.20 10.27
CA MET A 29 3.39 0.85 11.39
C MET A 29 3.16 -0.66 11.48
N ILE A 30 2.82 -1.30 10.36
CA ILE A 30 2.57 -2.75 10.31
C ILE A 30 3.84 -3.54 10.64
N HIS A 31 4.99 -3.13 10.09
CA HIS A 31 6.27 -3.78 10.39
C HIS A 31 6.59 -3.71 11.89
N LYS A 32 6.49 -2.53 12.50
CA LYS A 32 6.67 -2.35 13.95
C LYS A 32 5.65 -3.15 14.75
N GLY A 33 4.38 -3.13 14.35
CA GLY A 33 3.31 -3.91 14.99
C GLY A 33 3.55 -5.41 14.90
N ARG A 34 4.03 -5.92 13.78
CA ARG A 34 4.43 -7.31 13.61
C ARG A 34 5.51 -7.72 14.62
N MET A 35 6.50 -6.86 14.85
CA MET A 35 7.55 -7.12 15.84
C MET A 35 7.02 -7.15 17.27
N LEU A 36 5.94 -6.43 17.57
CA LEU A 36 5.32 -6.37 18.90
C LEU A 36 4.31 -7.49 19.14
N TRP A 37 3.47 -7.81 18.14
CA TRP A 37 2.31 -8.70 18.29
C TRP A 37 2.37 -9.96 17.41
N GLY A 38 3.42 -10.09 16.61
CA GLY A 38 3.70 -11.29 15.82
C GLY A 38 3.00 -11.35 14.46
N ASP A 39 3.35 -12.42 13.72
CA ASP A 39 2.91 -12.63 12.33
C ASP A 39 1.39 -12.80 12.22
N GLY A 40 0.73 -13.43 13.18
CA GLY A 40 -0.72 -13.64 13.16
C GLY A 40 -1.49 -12.32 13.14
N TRP A 41 -1.12 -11.40 14.02
CA TRP A 41 -1.67 -10.05 14.05
C TRP A 41 -1.44 -9.33 12.72
N ALA A 42 -0.20 -9.33 12.22
CA ALA A 42 0.15 -8.62 10.99
C ALA A 42 -0.62 -9.18 9.78
N ASN A 43 -0.80 -10.50 9.69
CA ASN A 43 -1.59 -11.13 8.62
C ASN A 43 -3.05 -10.69 8.66
N GLN A 44 -3.72 -10.73 9.83
CA GLN A 44 -5.10 -10.29 9.98
C GLN A 44 -5.25 -8.81 9.66
N PHE A 45 -4.33 -7.98 10.16
CA PHE A 45 -4.31 -6.54 9.90
C PHE A 45 -4.16 -6.23 8.40
N CYS A 46 -3.14 -6.78 7.75
CA CYS A 46 -2.90 -6.58 6.32
C CYS A 46 -4.03 -7.12 5.45
N LEU A 47 -4.63 -8.25 5.82
CA LEU A 47 -5.77 -8.81 5.09
C LEU A 47 -6.97 -7.86 5.15
N HIS A 48 -7.26 -7.28 6.31
CA HIS A 48 -8.32 -6.29 6.44
C HIS A 48 -7.99 -5.00 5.68
N MET A 49 -6.74 -4.51 5.77
CA MET A 49 -6.27 -3.36 4.99
C MET A 49 -6.41 -3.59 3.48
N LEU A 50 -6.11 -4.79 3.00
CA LEU A 50 -6.26 -5.13 1.59
C LEU A 50 -7.71 -5.00 1.12
N MET A 51 -8.68 -5.38 1.96
CA MET A 51 -10.10 -5.29 1.65
C MET A 51 -10.67 -3.87 1.81
N PHE A 52 -10.33 -3.16 2.88
CA PHE A 52 -11.03 -1.92 3.27
C PHE A 52 -10.15 -0.66 3.32
N TYR A 53 -8.87 -0.80 3.55
CA TYR A 53 -7.89 0.29 3.64
C TYR A 53 -8.28 1.36 4.68
N ASP A 54 -8.62 0.90 5.86
CA ASP A 54 -8.84 1.74 7.04
C ASP A 54 -8.10 1.14 8.23
N VAL A 55 -7.15 1.91 8.78
CA VAL A 55 -6.24 1.46 9.84
C VAL A 55 -6.98 1.14 11.13
N GLY A 56 -7.95 1.98 11.50
CA GLY A 56 -8.74 1.78 12.72
C GLY A 56 -9.60 0.51 12.65
N GLU A 57 -10.23 0.27 11.51
CA GLU A 57 -11.01 -0.95 11.30
C GLU A 57 -10.11 -2.20 11.21
N ALA A 58 -8.93 -2.07 10.59
CA ALA A 58 -7.95 -3.16 10.55
C ALA A 58 -7.42 -3.50 11.95
N ALA A 59 -7.22 -2.50 12.81
CA ALA A 59 -6.81 -2.72 14.20
C ALA A 59 -7.89 -3.51 14.99
N LYS A 60 -9.15 -3.16 14.81
CA LYS A 60 -10.28 -3.89 15.44
C LYS A 60 -10.34 -5.33 14.93
N ALA A 61 -10.25 -5.53 13.61
CA ALA A 61 -10.26 -6.86 13.01
C ALA A 61 -9.08 -7.73 13.46
N ALA A 62 -7.90 -7.14 13.63
CA ALA A 62 -6.72 -7.84 14.12
C ALA A 62 -6.78 -8.19 15.63
N ALA A 63 -7.69 -7.55 16.38
CA ALA A 63 -7.93 -7.84 17.79
C ALA A 63 -8.93 -9.00 18.03
N VAL A 64 -9.62 -9.43 16.98
CA VAL A 64 -10.57 -10.54 17.06
C VAL A 64 -9.81 -11.87 17.01
N GLU A 65 -10.31 -12.86 17.73
CA GLU A 65 -9.78 -14.22 17.62
C GLU A 65 -9.83 -14.71 16.15
N SER A 66 -8.81 -15.41 15.72
CA SER A 66 -8.65 -15.76 14.28
C SER A 66 -9.82 -16.59 13.71
N ASN A 67 -10.44 -17.44 14.53
CA ASN A 67 -11.61 -18.23 14.15
C ASN A 67 -12.90 -17.41 14.03
N GLN A 68 -12.92 -16.18 14.55
CA GLN A 68 -14.03 -15.23 14.47
C GLN A 68 -13.79 -14.11 13.44
N PHE A 69 -12.60 -14.06 12.85
CA PHE A 69 -12.21 -12.96 11.96
C PHE A 69 -13.16 -12.78 10.77
N TRP A 70 -13.50 -13.85 10.09
CA TRP A 70 -14.37 -13.77 8.91
C TRP A 70 -15.81 -13.41 9.26
N ASP A 71 -16.33 -13.93 10.37
CA ASP A 71 -17.66 -13.55 10.87
C ASP A 71 -17.67 -12.07 11.24
N TYR A 72 -16.63 -11.58 11.93
CA TYR A 72 -16.47 -10.16 12.24
C TYR A 72 -16.46 -9.30 10.96
N VAL A 73 -15.69 -9.68 9.94
CA VAL A 73 -15.59 -8.94 8.67
C VAL A 73 -16.94 -8.90 7.94
N ILE A 74 -17.67 -10.01 7.92
CA ILE A 74 -18.98 -10.12 7.27
C ILE A 74 -20.04 -9.31 8.01
N ASP A 75 -20.13 -9.46 9.32
CA ASP A 75 -21.11 -8.78 10.17
C ASP A 75 -20.93 -7.26 10.15
N ASN A 76 -19.69 -6.80 10.08
CA ASN A 76 -19.38 -5.37 10.02
C ASN A 76 -19.29 -4.82 8.58
N PHE A 77 -19.52 -5.62 7.55
CA PHE A 77 -19.34 -5.21 6.16
C PHE A 77 -20.08 -3.93 5.79
N SER A 78 -21.31 -3.75 6.23
CA SER A 78 -22.14 -2.59 5.87
C SER A 78 -21.72 -1.29 6.57
N VAL A 79 -21.13 -1.38 7.76
CA VAL A 79 -20.76 -0.24 8.61
C VAL A 79 -19.28 0.07 8.62
N CYS A 80 -18.45 -0.87 8.17
CA CYS A 80 -17.00 -0.73 8.14
C CYS A 80 -16.58 0.45 7.25
N LYS A 81 -15.71 1.30 7.75
CA LYS A 81 -15.11 2.38 6.96
C LYS A 81 -14.21 1.81 5.87
N ARG A 82 -14.14 2.51 4.76
CA ARG A 82 -13.39 2.08 3.58
C ARG A 82 -12.67 3.23 2.93
N GLY A 83 -11.41 3.03 2.60
CA GLY A 83 -10.66 3.93 1.74
C GLY A 83 -11.33 4.08 0.36
N VAL A 84 -11.10 5.22 -0.28
CA VAL A 84 -11.70 5.55 -1.60
C VAL A 84 -11.28 4.52 -2.66
N GLU A 85 -10.08 3.99 -2.54
CA GLU A 85 -9.50 3.02 -3.49
C GLU A 85 -10.18 1.64 -3.38
N ARG A 86 -10.92 1.36 -2.31
CA ARG A 86 -11.59 0.05 -2.07
C ARG A 86 -13.06 0.07 -2.51
N ARG A 87 -13.35 0.73 -3.63
CA ARG A 87 -14.73 0.87 -4.16
C ARG A 87 -15.40 -0.48 -4.41
N HIS A 88 -14.65 -1.49 -4.82
CA HIS A 88 -15.16 -2.84 -5.06
C HIS A 88 -15.85 -3.40 -3.80
N PHE A 89 -15.27 -3.21 -2.63
CA PHE A 89 -15.81 -3.70 -1.36
C PHE A 89 -16.95 -2.85 -0.79
N LYS A 90 -17.43 -1.84 -1.49
CA LYS A 90 -18.61 -1.05 -1.09
C LYS A 90 -19.95 -1.62 -1.56
N ALA A 91 -19.94 -2.58 -2.46
CA ALA A 91 -21.12 -3.16 -3.08
C ALA A 91 -21.28 -4.64 -2.69
N ALA A 92 -22.44 -5.22 -3.04
CA ALA A 92 -22.72 -6.65 -2.81
C ALA A 92 -21.63 -7.59 -3.38
N ASN A 93 -20.97 -7.19 -4.47
CA ASN A 93 -19.85 -7.92 -5.03
C ASN A 93 -18.67 -8.05 -4.05
N GLY A 94 -18.50 -7.09 -3.11
CA GLY A 94 -17.49 -7.17 -2.08
C GLY A 94 -17.72 -8.32 -1.10
N LEU A 95 -18.97 -8.59 -0.71
CA LEU A 95 -19.30 -9.75 0.12
C LEU A 95 -18.97 -11.07 -0.58
N ASN A 96 -19.23 -11.17 -1.89
CA ASN A 96 -18.82 -12.35 -2.64
C ASN A 96 -17.30 -12.54 -2.64
N SER A 97 -16.55 -11.46 -2.80
CA SER A 97 -15.07 -11.51 -2.74
C SER A 97 -14.57 -11.89 -1.36
N ILE A 98 -15.20 -11.40 -0.29
CA ILE A 98 -14.88 -11.80 1.09
C ILE A 98 -15.20 -13.28 1.32
N SER A 99 -16.34 -13.77 0.81
CA SER A 99 -16.69 -15.18 0.88
C SER A 99 -15.71 -16.07 0.10
N ASP A 100 -15.22 -15.61 -1.05
CA ASP A 100 -14.18 -16.33 -1.81
C ASP A 100 -12.87 -16.36 -1.01
N LEU A 101 -12.44 -15.20 -0.46
CA LEU A 101 -11.26 -15.11 0.39
C LEU A 101 -11.34 -15.99 1.64
N SER A 102 -12.48 -16.03 2.33
CA SER A 102 -12.64 -16.83 3.54
C SER A 102 -12.52 -18.33 3.27
N ARG A 103 -12.91 -18.79 2.09
CA ARG A 103 -12.73 -20.17 1.67
C ARG A 103 -11.27 -20.49 1.32
N GLU A 104 -10.59 -19.55 0.66
CA GLU A 104 -9.18 -19.70 0.28
C GLU A 104 -8.25 -19.55 1.48
N ILE A 105 -8.64 -18.75 2.47
CA ILE A 105 -7.85 -18.43 3.66
C ILE A 105 -8.73 -18.66 4.90
N PRO A 106 -9.00 -19.91 5.27
CA PRO A 106 -9.82 -20.20 6.44
C PRO A 106 -9.17 -19.73 7.75
N ASP A 107 -7.86 -19.70 7.83
CA ASP A 107 -7.13 -19.11 8.96
C ASP A 107 -6.40 -17.82 8.52
N PRO A 108 -6.93 -16.65 8.90
CA PRO A 108 -6.38 -15.36 8.49
C PRO A 108 -4.96 -15.10 9.01
N ARG A 109 -4.50 -15.81 10.06
CA ARG A 109 -3.13 -15.68 10.59
C ARG A 109 -2.05 -16.12 9.61
N PHE A 110 -2.44 -16.83 8.54
CA PHE A 110 -1.53 -17.33 7.51
C PHE A 110 -1.83 -16.78 6.12
N ALA A 111 -2.62 -15.69 6.03
CA ALA A 111 -3.09 -15.13 4.77
C ALA A 111 -1.97 -14.87 3.76
N PHE A 112 -0.93 -14.17 4.17
CA PHE A 112 0.14 -13.80 3.25
C PHE A 112 1.08 -14.97 2.94
N LYS A 113 1.18 -15.98 3.80
CA LYS A 113 1.86 -17.23 3.47
C LYS A 113 1.14 -17.97 2.32
N ARG A 114 -0.20 -17.92 2.27
CA ARG A 114 -0.98 -18.51 1.17
C ARG A 114 -0.68 -17.82 -0.17
N PHE A 115 -0.48 -16.50 -0.16
CA PHE A 115 -0.20 -15.71 -1.35
C PHE A 115 1.29 -15.55 -1.68
N GLN A 116 2.16 -16.04 -0.84
CA GLN A 116 3.61 -15.93 -1.01
C GLN A 116 4.06 -16.47 -2.38
N GLY A 117 4.74 -15.62 -3.16
CA GLY A 117 5.44 -15.96 -4.39
C GLY A 117 6.83 -15.30 -4.37
N ARG A 118 7.73 -15.77 -5.24
CA ARG A 118 9.06 -15.19 -5.38
C ARG A 118 9.05 -13.96 -6.28
N THR A 119 8.14 -13.94 -7.25
CA THR A 119 8.01 -12.88 -8.23
C THR A 119 6.62 -12.26 -8.19
N LEU A 120 6.50 -11.03 -8.67
CA LEU A 120 5.20 -10.35 -8.84
C LEU A 120 4.25 -11.18 -9.71
N ALA A 121 4.76 -11.87 -10.73
CA ALA A 121 3.95 -12.74 -11.60
C ALA A 121 3.38 -13.95 -10.84
N GLU A 122 4.19 -14.59 -9.98
CA GLU A 122 3.71 -15.72 -9.16
C GLU A 122 2.66 -15.28 -8.14
N VAL A 123 2.86 -14.14 -7.49
CA VAL A 123 1.83 -13.56 -6.60
C VAL A 123 0.57 -13.26 -7.38
N THR A 124 0.69 -12.66 -8.58
CA THR A 124 -0.46 -12.39 -9.46
C THR A 124 -1.25 -13.66 -9.77
N GLN A 125 -0.56 -14.75 -10.11
CA GLN A 125 -1.20 -16.02 -10.39
C GLN A 125 -1.99 -16.55 -9.19
N ARG A 126 -1.47 -16.38 -7.97
CA ARG A 126 -2.14 -16.85 -6.73
C ARG A 126 -3.40 -16.08 -6.39
N PHE A 127 -3.53 -14.84 -6.88
CA PHE A 127 -4.72 -14.02 -6.74
C PHE A 127 -5.69 -14.09 -7.92
N SER A 128 -5.30 -14.73 -9.03
CA SER A 128 -6.06 -14.71 -10.30
C SER A 128 -7.50 -15.20 -10.16
N ASP A 129 -7.72 -16.16 -9.29
CA ASP A 129 -9.01 -16.83 -9.10
C ASP A 129 -9.89 -16.14 -8.05
N ILE A 130 -9.34 -15.10 -7.37
CA ILE A 130 -10.07 -14.37 -6.33
C ILE A 130 -10.77 -13.16 -6.95
N ARG A 131 -12.09 -13.17 -6.89
CA ARG A 131 -12.91 -12.08 -7.43
C ARG A 131 -12.55 -10.75 -6.80
N GLY A 132 -12.37 -9.72 -7.63
CA GLY A 132 -12.14 -8.34 -7.19
C GLY A 132 -10.68 -7.97 -6.95
N PHE A 133 -9.75 -8.91 -7.06
CA PHE A 133 -8.33 -8.66 -6.92
C PHE A 133 -7.68 -8.39 -8.28
N GLY A 134 -7.79 -7.14 -8.73
CA GLY A 134 -7.10 -6.63 -9.91
C GLY A 134 -5.65 -6.19 -9.62
N PRO A 135 -4.93 -5.67 -10.64
CA PRO A 135 -3.51 -5.33 -10.55
C PRO A 135 -3.14 -4.47 -9.34
N TYR A 136 -3.97 -3.50 -8.98
CA TYR A 136 -3.72 -2.64 -7.83
C TYR A 136 -3.70 -3.41 -6.50
N PHE A 137 -4.68 -4.32 -6.29
CA PHE A 137 -4.73 -5.13 -5.06
C PHE A 137 -3.57 -6.10 -4.98
N ILE A 138 -3.20 -6.69 -6.11
CA ILE A 138 -2.08 -7.63 -6.20
C ILE A 138 -0.77 -6.91 -5.89
N TRP A 139 -0.58 -5.70 -6.43
CA TRP A 139 0.58 -4.88 -6.10
C TRP A 139 0.67 -4.60 -4.60
N LYS A 140 -0.44 -4.15 -3.99
CA LYS A 140 -0.48 -3.92 -2.54
C LYS A 140 -0.26 -5.18 -1.71
N ALA A 141 -0.70 -6.35 -2.18
CA ALA A 141 -0.38 -7.62 -1.54
C ALA A 141 1.12 -7.94 -1.62
N CYS A 142 1.78 -7.64 -2.75
CA CYS A 142 3.23 -7.76 -2.89
C CYS A 142 3.98 -6.82 -1.92
N ASP A 143 3.51 -5.57 -1.78
CA ASP A 143 4.08 -4.64 -0.82
C ASP A 143 3.95 -5.17 0.62
N TYR A 144 2.79 -5.73 1.00
CA TYR A 144 2.63 -6.33 2.33
C TYR A 144 3.54 -7.55 2.53
N LEU A 145 3.66 -8.42 1.52
CA LEU A 145 4.60 -9.54 1.56
C LEU A 145 6.03 -9.06 1.79
N ASP A 146 6.52 -8.19 0.93
CA ASP A 146 7.90 -7.71 0.92
C ASP A 146 8.21 -6.83 2.14
N ARG A 147 7.42 -5.76 2.32
CA ARG A 147 7.74 -4.69 3.27
C ARG A 147 7.23 -4.93 4.69
N CYS A 148 6.17 -5.73 4.86
CA CYS A 148 5.58 -5.96 6.16
C CYS A 148 5.85 -7.35 6.71
N MET A 149 5.80 -8.38 5.86
CA MET A 149 5.94 -9.79 6.27
C MET A 149 7.37 -10.32 6.19
N GLY A 150 8.31 -9.56 5.59
CA GLY A 150 9.67 -10.02 5.37
C GLY A 150 9.76 -11.21 4.40
N LEU A 151 8.86 -11.25 3.42
CA LEU A 151 8.76 -12.24 2.36
C LEU A 151 9.08 -11.57 1.04
N PRO A 152 10.35 -11.41 0.68
CA PRO A 152 10.77 -10.58 -0.45
C PRO A 152 10.15 -11.03 -1.77
N VAL A 153 9.73 -10.05 -2.57
CA VAL A 153 9.15 -10.23 -3.89
C VAL A 153 10.09 -9.64 -4.94
N ASP A 154 10.39 -10.40 -5.98
CA ASP A 154 11.10 -9.89 -7.15
C ASP A 154 10.12 -9.15 -8.07
N TYR A 155 10.37 -7.85 -8.24
CA TYR A 155 9.57 -6.96 -9.08
C TYR A 155 10.07 -6.89 -10.53
N SER A 156 10.87 -7.84 -11.00
CA SER A 156 11.27 -7.92 -12.41
C SER A 156 10.05 -7.97 -13.33
N GLY A 157 10.01 -7.10 -14.34
CA GLY A 157 8.84 -6.96 -15.23
C GLY A 157 7.65 -6.24 -14.60
N ALA A 158 7.87 -5.48 -13.53
CA ALA A 158 6.84 -4.73 -12.80
C ALA A 158 6.05 -3.74 -13.68
N ASP A 159 6.64 -3.24 -14.76
CA ASP A 159 6.00 -2.36 -15.74
C ASP A 159 4.70 -2.95 -16.32
N LYS A 160 4.63 -4.27 -16.48
CA LYS A 160 3.44 -5.00 -16.99
C LYS A 160 2.28 -5.03 -15.99
N PHE A 161 2.59 -4.85 -14.71
CA PHE A 161 1.64 -4.93 -13.60
C PHE A 161 1.41 -3.57 -12.94
N LEU A 162 2.03 -2.50 -13.47
CA LEU A 162 1.95 -1.17 -12.87
C LEU A 162 0.49 -0.70 -12.79
N PRO A 163 0.00 -0.30 -11.60
CA PRO A 163 -1.35 0.22 -11.45
C PRO A 163 -1.63 1.45 -12.33
N SER A 164 -2.90 1.70 -12.61
CA SER A 164 -3.31 2.75 -13.54
C SER A 164 -2.86 4.15 -13.15
N GLU A 165 -2.81 4.47 -11.86
CA GLU A 165 -2.48 5.81 -11.39
C GLU A 165 -0.98 6.12 -11.53
N PRO A 166 -0.06 5.26 -11.09
CA PRO A 166 1.37 5.40 -11.41
C PRO A 166 1.64 5.41 -12.91
N ALA A 167 0.95 4.58 -13.69
CA ALA A 167 1.10 4.57 -15.14
C ALA A 167 0.69 5.89 -15.81
N LYS A 168 -0.36 6.56 -15.29
CA LYS A 168 -0.74 7.91 -15.76
C LYS A 168 0.31 8.96 -15.42
N ALA A 169 0.91 8.89 -14.22
CA ALA A 169 2.01 9.77 -13.86
C ALA A 169 3.21 9.57 -14.80
N ALA A 170 3.63 8.32 -14.99
CA ALA A 170 4.73 7.99 -15.89
C ALA A 170 4.54 8.59 -17.29
N LYS A 171 3.34 8.43 -17.88
CA LYS A 171 3.02 8.99 -19.19
C LYS A 171 2.95 10.52 -19.22
N ALA A 172 2.55 11.15 -18.14
CA ALA A 172 2.49 12.62 -18.07
C ALA A 172 3.87 13.25 -17.95
N PHE A 173 4.77 12.63 -17.19
CA PHE A 173 6.15 13.13 -17.01
C PHE A 173 7.07 12.75 -18.16
N TRP A 174 6.89 11.57 -18.73
CA TRP A 174 7.73 11.03 -19.82
C TRP A 174 6.86 10.48 -20.96
N PRO A 175 6.18 11.36 -21.74
CA PRO A 175 5.22 10.94 -22.76
C PRO A 175 5.85 10.07 -23.87
N ASP A 176 7.14 10.27 -24.15
CA ASP A 176 7.88 9.56 -25.19
C ASP A 176 8.57 8.28 -24.70
N LYS A 177 8.37 7.92 -23.42
CA LYS A 177 8.96 6.72 -22.82
C LYS A 177 7.94 5.61 -22.65
N SER A 178 8.41 4.36 -22.72
CA SER A 178 7.63 3.20 -22.26
C SER A 178 7.45 3.25 -20.74
N LEU A 179 6.47 2.49 -20.21
CA LEU A 179 6.28 2.37 -18.77
C LEU A 179 7.50 1.78 -18.07
N ALA A 180 8.17 0.81 -18.71
CA ALA A 180 9.40 0.22 -18.20
C ALA A 180 10.51 1.26 -18.06
N GLU A 181 10.75 2.08 -19.10
CA GLU A 181 11.75 3.16 -19.05
C GLU A 181 11.41 4.22 -18.00
N ALA A 182 10.13 4.63 -17.90
CA ALA A 182 9.69 5.61 -16.92
C ALA A 182 9.87 5.08 -15.48
N LEU A 183 9.49 3.83 -15.23
CA LEU A 183 9.70 3.19 -13.93
C LEU A 183 11.19 3.10 -13.60
N GLN A 184 12.05 2.74 -14.60
CA GLN A 184 13.48 2.65 -14.41
C GLN A 184 14.12 4.01 -14.09
N ILE A 185 13.66 5.11 -14.70
CA ILE A 185 14.13 6.46 -14.37
C ILE A 185 13.90 6.76 -12.89
N VAL A 186 12.72 6.42 -12.35
CA VAL A 186 12.44 6.64 -10.94
C VAL A 186 13.27 5.73 -10.06
N VAL A 187 13.39 4.44 -10.41
CA VAL A 187 14.25 3.49 -9.67
C VAL A 187 15.70 3.97 -9.63
N ASP A 188 16.25 4.44 -10.76
CA ASP A 188 17.63 4.92 -10.83
C ASP A 188 17.90 6.12 -9.93
N GLU A 189 16.90 6.99 -9.76
CA GLU A 189 16.98 8.12 -8.82
C GLU A 189 16.95 7.66 -7.36
N ILE A 190 16.05 6.75 -7.01
CA ILE A 190 15.81 6.41 -5.61
C ILE A 190 16.67 5.27 -5.07
N LYS A 191 17.29 4.45 -5.92
CA LYS A 191 18.10 3.28 -5.50
C LYS A 191 19.31 3.63 -4.63
N GLN A 192 19.71 4.89 -4.56
CA GLN A 192 20.76 5.37 -3.66
C GLN A 192 20.30 5.46 -2.20
N TYR A 193 18.98 5.37 -1.95
CA TYR A 193 18.39 5.41 -0.61
C TYR A 193 17.98 4.01 -0.17
N LEU A 194 17.98 3.78 1.14
CA LEU A 194 17.50 2.54 1.72
C LEU A 194 15.98 2.55 1.83
N ALA A 195 15.36 1.42 1.51
CA ALA A 195 13.92 1.27 1.46
C ALA A 195 13.30 1.15 2.86
N PRO A 196 12.33 2.03 3.23
CA PRO A 196 11.56 1.81 4.43
C PRO A 196 10.63 0.59 4.27
N PRO A 197 10.23 -0.09 5.34
CA PRO A 197 10.46 0.25 6.74
C PRO A 197 11.74 -0.37 7.33
N THR A 198 12.37 -1.31 6.65
CA THR A 198 13.48 -2.10 7.21
C THR A 198 14.84 -1.42 7.04
N TYR A 199 14.99 -0.60 6.01
CA TYR A 199 16.25 0.07 5.64
C TYR A 199 17.43 -0.91 5.44
N ASP A 200 17.13 -2.12 4.99
CA ASP A 200 18.10 -3.21 4.78
C ASP A 200 18.42 -3.48 3.30
N ARG A 201 17.70 -2.84 2.39
CA ARG A 201 17.92 -2.91 0.95
C ARG A 201 17.78 -1.53 0.28
N PRO A 202 18.35 -1.33 -0.94
CA PRO A 202 18.04 -0.16 -1.75
C PRO A 202 16.56 -0.07 -2.12
N CYS A 203 16.06 1.17 -2.31
CA CYS A 203 14.77 1.39 -2.94
C CYS A 203 14.74 0.80 -4.35
N GLY A 204 13.60 0.25 -4.74
CA GLY A 204 13.38 -0.43 -6.00
C GLY A 204 12.02 -0.12 -6.64
N PRO A 205 11.52 -1.02 -7.52
CA PRO A 205 10.27 -0.80 -8.24
C PRO A 205 9.05 -0.62 -7.34
N SER A 206 9.00 -1.25 -6.16
CA SER A 206 7.91 -1.08 -5.18
C SER A 206 7.83 0.37 -4.71
N GLU A 207 8.94 0.96 -4.29
CA GLU A 207 9.02 2.35 -3.87
C GLU A 207 8.81 3.32 -5.03
N ALA A 208 9.31 2.99 -6.23
CA ALA A 208 9.12 3.79 -7.44
C ALA A 208 7.65 3.88 -7.85
N GLU A 209 6.86 2.82 -7.69
CA GLU A 209 5.40 2.84 -7.89
C GLU A 209 4.74 3.88 -6.99
N THR A 210 5.08 3.86 -5.71
CA THR A 210 4.53 4.81 -4.75
C THR A 210 4.94 6.25 -5.07
N VAL A 211 6.20 6.48 -5.42
CA VAL A 211 6.67 7.81 -5.89
C VAL A 211 5.86 8.28 -7.09
N LEU A 212 5.67 7.45 -8.11
CA LEU A 212 4.87 7.77 -9.29
C LEU A 212 3.41 8.10 -8.92
N CYS A 213 2.80 7.33 -8.00
CA CYS A 213 1.46 7.58 -7.53
C CYS A 213 1.34 8.95 -6.86
N LEU A 214 2.29 9.29 -5.99
CA LEU A 214 2.34 10.58 -5.29
C LEU A 214 2.66 11.73 -6.24
N MET A 215 3.57 11.55 -7.21
CA MET A 215 3.83 12.54 -8.26
C MET A 215 2.55 12.95 -8.99
N LYS A 216 1.67 11.98 -9.31
CA LYS A 216 0.37 12.30 -9.89
C LYS A 216 -0.46 13.18 -8.95
N GLY A 217 -0.53 12.83 -7.69
CA GLY A 217 -1.25 13.60 -6.67
C GLY A 217 -0.75 15.04 -6.59
N TYR A 218 0.53 15.21 -6.38
CA TYR A 218 1.15 16.51 -6.17
C TYR A 218 1.17 17.40 -7.41
N PHE A 219 1.56 16.88 -8.56
CA PHE A 219 1.84 17.71 -9.74
C PHE A 219 0.71 17.75 -10.76
N ILE A 220 -0.10 16.70 -10.87
CA ILE A 220 -1.11 16.59 -11.93
C ILE A 220 -2.50 16.90 -11.39
N THR A 221 -2.96 16.17 -10.40
CA THR A 221 -4.34 16.34 -9.89
C THR A 221 -4.45 17.40 -8.80
N LYS A 222 -3.31 17.78 -8.20
CA LYS A 222 -3.24 18.69 -7.04
C LYS A 222 -4.17 18.27 -5.89
N VAL A 223 -4.45 16.97 -5.83
CA VAL A 223 -5.20 16.35 -4.76
C VAL A 223 -4.17 15.65 -3.87
N HIS A 224 -4.11 16.11 -2.64
CA HIS A 224 -3.13 15.59 -1.71
C HIS A 224 -3.54 14.25 -1.17
N VAL A 225 -2.61 13.33 -1.21
CA VAL A 225 -2.65 12.11 -0.42
C VAL A 225 -1.46 12.18 0.52
N ILE A 226 -1.64 12.80 1.66
CA ILE A 226 -0.67 12.70 2.75
C ILE A 226 -1.01 11.40 3.46
N GLY A 227 -0.13 10.42 3.37
CA GLY A 227 -0.38 9.11 3.93
C GLY A 227 -0.56 9.16 5.46
N ASP A 228 0.34 9.81 6.17
CA ASP A 228 0.36 9.88 7.63
C ASP A 228 -0.82 10.66 8.22
N GLY A 229 -1.18 11.82 7.68
CA GLY A 229 -2.31 12.62 8.16
C GLY A 229 -3.64 11.89 8.06
N ILE A 230 -3.87 11.14 6.97
CA ILE A 230 -5.05 10.29 6.82
C ILE A 230 -5.06 9.19 7.88
N LEU A 231 -3.91 8.57 8.14
CA LEU A 231 -3.79 7.48 9.10
C LEU A 231 -3.97 7.97 10.54
N HIS A 232 -3.40 9.11 10.89
CA HIS A 232 -3.64 9.75 12.19
C HIS A 232 -5.12 10.07 12.39
N ASN A 233 -5.82 10.52 11.35
CA ASN A 233 -7.27 10.75 11.39
C ASN A 233 -8.07 9.45 11.57
N HIS A 234 -7.72 8.37 10.87
CA HIS A 234 -8.37 7.08 11.04
C HIS A 234 -8.25 6.57 12.47
N LEU A 235 -7.09 6.70 13.08
CA LEU A 235 -6.86 6.28 14.48
C LEU A 235 -7.49 7.22 15.51
N SER A 236 -7.69 8.52 15.18
CA SER A 236 -8.29 9.48 16.11
C SER A 236 -9.81 9.36 16.21
N LEU A 237 -10.47 8.86 15.16
CA LEU A 237 -11.93 8.75 15.07
C LEU A 237 -12.49 7.43 15.62
N GLY A 238 -11.63 6.48 15.99
CA GLY A 238 -12.03 5.16 16.45
C GLY A 238 -11.25 4.68 17.67
N ALA A 239 -11.69 3.56 18.25
CA ALA A 239 -10.89 2.85 19.23
C ALA A 239 -9.61 2.32 18.55
N ASP A 240 -8.46 2.64 19.11
CA ASP A 240 -7.17 2.08 18.74
C ASP A 240 -6.76 1.03 19.81
N PRO A 241 -7.20 -0.24 19.67
CA PRO A 241 -6.98 -1.27 20.68
C PRO A 241 -5.51 -1.63 20.90
N TYR A 242 -4.65 -1.26 19.94
CA TYR A 242 -3.22 -1.55 19.98
C TYR A 242 -2.37 -0.31 20.22
N ASN A 243 -2.97 0.88 20.34
CA ASN A 243 -2.23 2.14 20.43
C ASN A 243 -1.22 2.30 19.28
N LEU A 244 -1.69 2.20 18.04
CA LEU A 244 -0.86 2.20 16.82
C LEU A 244 -0.29 3.59 16.49
N ARG A 245 -0.92 4.66 16.97
CA ARG A 245 -0.51 6.04 16.64
C ARG A 245 0.98 6.31 16.87
N PRO A 246 1.63 5.90 17.98
CA PRO A 246 3.05 6.10 18.18
C PRO A 246 3.95 5.33 17.20
N LEU A 247 3.41 4.35 16.47
CA LEU A 247 4.14 3.58 15.48
C LEU A 247 4.17 4.26 14.10
N LEU A 248 3.27 5.23 13.87
CA LEU A 248 3.28 6.03 12.65
C LEU A 248 4.48 7.00 12.65
N PRO A 249 4.97 7.38 11.46
CA PRO A 249 5.87 8.51 11.33
C PRO A 249 5.24 9.79 11.90
N PRO A 250 6.02 10.79 12.30
CA PRO A 250 5.50 12.10 12.64
C PRO A 250 4.72 12.69 11.47
N GLU A 251 3.61 13.35 11.77
CA GLU A 251 2.84 14.08 10.76
C GLU A 251 3.70 15.25 10.22
N VAL A 252 3.93 15.26 8.90
CA VAL A 252 4.73 16.29 8.22
C VAL A 252 3.89 16.87 7.09
N ASP A 253 3.69 18.19 7.12
CA ASP A 253 3.07 18.89 5.99
C ASP A 253 4.11 19.13 4.89
N LEU A 254 4.07 18.32 3.86
CA LEU A 254 4.91 18.48 2.67
C LEU A 254 4.40 19.58 1.71
N TYR A 255 3.30 20.21 2.05
CA TYR A 255 2.59 21.13 1.17
C TYR A 255 3.27 22.44 0.92
N ASP A 256 3.75 23.06 1.97
CA ASP A 256 4.44 24.34 1.87
C ASP A 256 5.68 24.25 0.98
N TRP A 257 6.20 23.04 0.90
CA TRP A 257 7.37 22.72 0.14
C TRP A 257 7.14 22.50 -1.36
N VAL A 258 5.99 21.93 -1.75
CA VAL A 258 5.61 21.74 -3.17
C VAL A 258 5.03 23.02 -3.77
N ARG A 259 4.59 23.98 -2.94
CA ARG A 259 4.06 25.28 -3.35
C ARG A 259 5.13 26.35 -3.55
N ALA A 260 6.32 26.15 -2.98
CA ALA A 260 7.44 27.08 -3.13
C ALA A 260 8.17 26.86 -4.47
#